data_4b0b5feefbe5de6597d89835825f1269
#
_entry.id   4b0b5feefbe5de6597d89835825f1269
#
_cell.length_a   1.000
_cell.length_b   1.000
_cell.length_c   1.000
_cell.angle_alpha   90.00
_cell.angle_beta   90.00
_cell.angle_gamma   90.00
#
_symmetry.space_group_name_H-M   'P 1'
#
loop_
_entity.id
_entity.type
_entity.pdbx_description
1 polymer ?
#
loop_
_entity_poly.entity_id
_entity_poly.type
_entity_poly.pdbx_seq_one_letter_code
_entity_poly.pdbx_strand_id
1 'polypeptide(L)'
;LAACAQQPTNEVGFGGQPPVPPGPVQPKSEQERVPVTEASVDASMLPKGYPTKVWTQDDGAVVVATGQEGGCSKVHAELGEQTADHVKVVFVEETPEPPGICTMDLRYPPVAVRLDAPLEARKVVLEQRDVKVPR
;
A
#
# COMPACT_ATOMS: atom_id res chain seq x y z
N LEU A 1 -39.00 -24.66 1.98
CA LEU A 1 -38.67 -24.29 1.85
C LEU A 1 -38.04 -23.56 1.83
N ALA A 2 -37.95 -23.65 1.94
CA ALA A 2 -37.31 -23.04 1.76
C ALA A 2 -36.73 -22.27 1.77
N ALA A 3 -36.72 -22.36 1.84
CA ALA A 3 -36.12 -21.70 1.60
C ALA A 3 -35.57 -20.91 1.64
N CYS A 4 -35.54 -21.10 1.72
CA CYS A 4 -35.02 -20.41 1.51
C CYS A 4 -34.42 -19.69 1.54
N ALA A 5 -34.50 -19.94 1.68
CA ALA A 5 -33.92 -19.39 1.40
C ALA A 5 -33.46 -18.46 1.47
N GLN A 6 -33.25 -18.52 1.55
CA GLN A 6 -32.78 -17.86 1.29
C GLN A 6 -32.25 -17.13 1.25
N GLN A 7 -32.08 -17.27 1.41
CA GLN A 7 -31.57 -16.78 0.94
C GLN A 7 -31.19 -16.04 0.76
N PRO A 8 -31.29 -16.24 1.20
CA PRO A 8 -30.75 -15.58 0.69
C PRO A 8 -30.20 -14.76 0.32
N THR A 9 -29.95 -14.98 0.48
CA THR A 9 -29.48 -14.42 -0.23
C THR A 9 -29.06 -13.44 -0.43
N ASN A 10 -28.76 -13.52 -0.16
CA ASN A 10 -28.38 -12.87 -0.72
C ASN A 10 -27.79 -12.29 -0.90
N GLU A 11 -27.52 -12.45 -0.69
CA GLU A 11 -27.04 -12.17 -1.32
C GLU A 11 -26.79 -11.83 -1.89
N VAL A 12 -26.77 -11.97 -1.53
CA VAL A 12 -26.57 -11.91 -2.49
C VAL A 12 -26.59 -11.48 -3.06
N GLY A 13 -26.40 -11.62 -2.76
CA GLY A 13 -26.31 -11.47 -3.66
C GLY A 13 -26.50 -11.06 -4.01
N PHE A 14 -26.41 -11.11 -4.25
CA PHE A 14 -26.71 -10.97 -5.11
C PHE A 14 -26.63 -11.00 -5.95
N GLY A 15 -26.83 -11.15 -5.31
CA GLY A 15 -26.55 -11.98 -6.30
C GLY A 15 -25.86 -11.69 -7.58
N GLY A 16 -25.32 -12.47 -8.26
CA GLY A 16 -24.85 -12.38 -9.62
C GLY A 16 -23.85 -11.26 -9.93
N GLN A 17 -23.46 -10.53 -8.94
CA GLN A 17 -22.50 -9.44 -9.16
C GLN A 17 -21.11 -9.97 -9.16
N PRO A 18 -20.26 -9.62 -10.16
CA PRO A 18 -18.87 -10.04 -10.10
C PRO A 18 -18.18 -9.40 -8.90
N PRO A 19 -17.16 -10.05 -8.33
CA PRO A 19 -16.43 -9.43 -7.24
C PRO A 19 -15.87 -8.09 -7.67
N VAL A 20 -16.11 -7.08 -6.87
CA VAL A 20 -15.52 -5.77 -7.11
C VAL A 20 -14.07 -5.82 -6.64
N PRO A 21 -13.10 -5.37 -7.46
CA PRO A 21 -11.71 -5.33 -6.98
C PRO A 21 -11.65 -4.50 -5.70
N PRO A 22 -10.81 -4.87 -4.75
CA PRO A 22 -10.68 -4.05 -3.55
C PRO A 22 -10.30 -2.63 -3.94
N GLY A 23 -10.98 -1.67 -3.35
CA GLY A 23 -10.64 -0.27 -3.56
C GLY A 23 -9.28 0.04 -2.98
N PRO A 24 -8.84 1.32 -3.08
CA PRO A 24 -7.57 1.69 -2.49
C PRO A 24 -7.56 1.36 -1.01
N VAL A 25 -6.44 0.82 -0.55
CA VAL A 25 -6.28 0.47 0.86
C VAL A 25 -5.97 1.75 1.63
N GLN A 26 -6.69 1.96 2.72
CA GLN A 26 -6.48 3.12 3.57
C GLN A 26 -5.64 2.73 4.78
N PRO A 27 -4.55 3.47 5.07
CA PRO A 27 -3.83 3.23 6.31
C PRO A 27 -4.71 3.56 7.51
N LYS A 28 -4.69 2.69 8.50
CA LYS A 28 -5.33 2.95 9.78
C LYS A 28 -4.42 3.85 10.61
N SER A 29 -4.92 4.30 11.76
CA SER A 29 -4.12 5.12 12.64
C SER A 29 -2.90 4.32 13.13
N GLU A 30 -1.86 5.04 13.52
CA GLU A 30 -0.62 4.40 13.93
C GLU A 30 -0.82 3.45 15.10
N GLN A 31 -1.77 3.77 16.00
CA GLN A 31 -2.06 2.92 17.13
C GLN A 31 -2.71 1.59 16.73
N GLU A 32 -3.31 1.54 15.56
CA GLU A 32 -3.97 0.33 15.07
C GLU A 32 -3.08 -0.50 14.18
N ARG A 33 -1.84 -0.06 13.99
CA ARG A 33 -0.88 -0.75 13.13
C ARG A 33 0.16 -1.46 13.98
N VAL A 34 0.68 -2.58 13.48
CA VAL A 34 1.70 -3.36 14.16
C VAL A 34 3.04 -3.05 13.50
N PRO A 35 4.02 -2.51 14.24
CA PRO A 35 5.32 -2.20 13.63
C PRO A 35 6.04 -3.44 13.13
N VAL A 36 6.69 -3.29 11.98
CA VAL A 36 7.60 -4.31 11.46
C VAL A 36 9.00 -3.93 11.92
N THR A 37 9.73 -4.89 12.51
CA THR A 37 11.05 -4.60 13.04
C THR A 37 12.02 -4.22 11.92
N GLU A 38 13.02 -3.43 12.25
CA GLU A 38 14.00 -2.99 11.26
C GLU A 38 14.72 -4.17 10.61
N ALA A 39 14.96 -5.24 11.37
CA ALA A 39 15.63 -6.42 10.84
C ALA A 39 14.83 -7.09 9.73
N SER A 40 13.53 -6.84 9.67
CA SER A 40 12.64 -7.41 8.65
C SER A 40 12.35 -6.43 7.52
N VAL A 41 13.02 -5.28 7.49
CA VAL A 41 12.84 -4.28 6.44
C VAL A 41 14.17 -4.12 5.69
N ASP A 42 14.11 -4.31 4.37
CA ASP A 42 15.28 -4.09 3.50
C ASP A 42 15.06 -2.77 2.76
N ALA A 43 15.78 -1.74 3.19
CA ALA A 43 15.68 -0.40 2.60
C ALA A 43 16.89 -0.07 1.73
N SER A 44 17.68 -1.08 1.36
CA SER A 44 18.93 -0.85 0.62
C SER A 44 18.70 -0.25 -0.77
N MET A 45 17.50 -0.39 -1.31
CA MET A 45 17.17 0.13 -2.64
C MET A 45 16.54 1.52 -2.59
N LEU A 46 16.45 2.12 -1.42
CA LEU A 46 15.87 3.45 -1.28
C LEU A 46 16.95 4.53 -1.38
N PRO A 47 16.59 5.73 -1.86
CA PRO A 47 17.53 6.85 -1.81
C PRO A 47 17.91 7.16 -0.37
N LYS A 48 19.09 7.72 -0.21
CA LYS A 48 19.58 8.10 1.12
C LYS A 48 18.60 9.09 1.77
N GLY A 49 18.31 8.84 3.03
CA GLY A 49 17.40 9.71 3.79
C GLY A 49 15.92 9.41 3.62
N TYR A 50 15.58 8.44 2.79
CA TYR A 50 14.17 8.08 2.61
C TYR A 50 13.66 7.38 3.88
N PRO A 51 12.39 7.63 4.28
CA PRO A 51 11.84 6.96 5.48
C PRO A 51 11.81 5.45 5.33
N THR A 52 12.01 4.75 6.44
CA THR A 52 12.07 3.29 6.44
C THR A 52 11.08 2.64 7.40
N LYS A 53 10.12 3.39 7.94
CA LYS A 53 9.17 2.84 8.90
C LYS A 53 8.08 2.07 8.19
N VAL A 54 7.81 0.86 8.69
CA VAL A 54 6.85 -0.07 8.09
C VAL A 54 6.01 -0.68 9.20
N TRP A 55 4.74 -0.87 8.91
CA TRP A 55 3.77 -1.51 9.80
C TRP A 55 2.94 -2.49 9.01
N THR A 56 2.19 -3.33 9.72
CA THR A 56 1.10 -4.10 9.12
C THR A 56 -0.20 -3.72 9.79
N GLN A 57 -1.30 -4.00 9.11
CA GLN A 57 -2.63 -3.90 9.66
C GLN A 57 -3.47 -5.05 9.11
N ASP A 58 -4.67 -5.25 9.64
CA ASP A 58 -5.58 -6.31 9.21
C ASP A 58 -4.90 -7.67 9.28
N ASP A 59 -4.30 -7.96 10.45
CA ASP A 59 -3.63 -9.25 10.74
C ASP A 59 -2.53 -9.59 9.74
N GLY A 60 -1.82 -8.57 9.28
CA GLY A 60 -0.70 -8.77 8.36
C GLY A 60 -1.08 -8.79 6.90
N ALA A 61 -2.36 -8.62 6.58
CA ALA A 61 -2.80 -8.64 5.19
C ALA A 61 -2.44 -7.36 4.44
N VAL A 62 -2.14 -6.28 5.16
CA VAL A 62 -1.84 -4.99 4.57
C VAL A 62 -0.52 -4.49 5.14
N VAL A 63 0.37 -4.03 4.26
CA VAL A 63 1.62 -3.37 4.66
C VAL A 63 1.43 -1.87 4.49
N VAL A 64 1.79 -1.13 5.55
CA VAL A 64 1.76 0.33 5.55
C VAL A 64 3.19 0.82 5.70
N ALA A 65 3.57 1.79 4.90
CA ALA A 65 4.91 2.35 4.96
C ALA A 65 4.84 3.86 4.87
N THR A 66 5.84 4.53 5.42
CA THR A 66 5.92 5.98 5.33
C THR A 66 6.55 6.35 3.99
N GLY A 67 5.76 7.03 3.15
CA GLY A 67 6.27 7.52 1.88
C GLY A 67 6.90 8.90 2.02
N GLN A 68 7.37 9.40 0.89
CA GLN A 68 7.92 10.76 0.83
C GLN A 68 7.49 11.39 -0.49
N GLU A 69 7.01 12.60 -0.41
CA GLU A 69 6.64 13.35 -1.60
C GLU A 69 6.95 14.82 -1.34
N GLY A 70 7.02 15.62 -2.40
CA GLY A 70 7.28 17.04 -2.23
C GLY A 70 6.81 17.82 -3.43
N GLY A 71 6.51 19.11 -3.20
CA GLY A 71 6.08 19.99 -4.26
C GLY A 71 4.79 19.51 -4.92
N CYS A 72 4.84 19.38 -6.24
CA CYS A 72 3.68 18.91 -7.01
C CYS A 72 3.57 17.38 -7.08
N SER A 73 4.55 16.65 -6.57
CA SER A 73 4.53 15.20 -6.70
C SER A 73 3.62 14.56 -5.66
N LYS A 74 3.13 13.37 -5.98
CA LYS A 74 2.29 12.56 -5.10
C LYS A 74 2.81 11.15 -5.07
N VAL A 75 2.94 10.58 -3.88
CA VAL A 75 3.44 9.23 -3.71
C VAL A 75 2.29 8.28 -3.42
N HIS A 76 2.37 7.10 -4.02
CA HIS A 76 1.51 5.97 -3.65
C HIS A 76 2.38 4.72 -3.61
N ALA A 77 1.85 3.64 -3.06
CA ALA A 77 2.56 2.39 -2.99
C ALA A 77 1.96 1.39 -3.97
N GLU A 78 2.84 0.62 -4.62
CA GLU A 78 2.43 -0.49 -5.48
C GLU A 78 3.08 -1.75 -4.95
N LEU A 79 2.35 -2.85 -5.06
CA LEU A 79 2.84 -4.15 -4.65
C LEU A 79 3.69 -4.71 -5.77
N GLY A 80 4.93 -5.04 -5.44
CA GLY A 80 5.82 -5.70 -6.38
C GLY A 80 5.84 -7.20 -6.16
N GLU A 81 7.02 -7.79 -6.24
CA GLU A 81 7.20 -9.22 -6.13
C GLU A 81 6.82 -9.72 -4.74
N GLN A 82 6.15 -10.87 -4.68
CA GLN A 82 5.82 -11.55 -3.42
C GLN A 82 6.34 -12.96 -3.52
N THR A 83 7.26 -13.31 -2.62
CA THR A 83 7.83 -14.65 -2.58
C THR A 83 7.66 -15.23 -1.18
N ALA A 84 8.11 -16.46 -0.98
CA ALA A 84 8.10 -17.08 0.35
C ALA A 84 9.01 -16.33 1.32
N ASP A 85 9.97 -15.57 0.83
CA ASP A 85 10.98 -14.91 1.66
C ASP A 85 10.72 -13.43 1.86
N HIS A 86 10.08 -12.77 0.90
CA HIS A 86 9.92 -11.32 0.97
C HIS A 86 8.73 -10.83 0.17
N VAL A 87 8.35 -9.60 0.47
CA VAL A 87 7.33 -8.85 -0.26
C VAL A 87 7.97 -7.51 -0.63
N LYS A 88 7.88 -7.14 -1.91
CA LYS A 88 8.42 -5.86 -2.36
C LYS A 88 7.31 -4.82 -2.39
N VAL A 89 7.57 -3.67 -1.78
CA VAL A 89 6.68 -2.51 -1.80
C VAL A 89 7.41 -1.39 -2.55
N VAL A 90 6.78 -0.89 -3.59
CA VAL A 90 7.38 0.15 -4.43
C VAL A 90 6.68 1.46 -4.16
N PHE A 91 7.45 2.45 -3.71
CA PHE A 91 6.94 3.82 -3.60
C PHE A 91 7.04 4.46 -4.99
N VAL A 92 5.90 4.85 -5.54
CA VAL A 92 5.84 5.49 -6.84
C VAL A 92 5.51 6.96 -6.62
N GLU A 93 6.45 7.82 -6.99
CA GLU A 93 6.26 9.26 -6.86
C GLU A 93 5.92 9.82 -8.23
N GLU A 94 4.68 10.29 -8.39
CA GLU A 94 4.19 10.82 -9.66
C GLU A 94 4.37 12.33 -9.67
N THR A 95 5.05 12.82 -10.67
CA THR A 95 5.30 14.25 -10.83
C THR A 95 4.65 14.72 -12.14
N PRO A 96 3.77 15.72 -12.07
CA PRO A 96 3.16 16.25 -13.29
C PRO A 96 4.21 16.87 -14.22
N GLU A 97 3.98 16.71 -15.51
CA GLU A 97 4.88 17.32 -16.50
C GLU A 97 4.04 18.05 -17.55
N PRO A 98 4.19 19.35 -17.67
CA PRO A 98 5.07 20.25 -16.90
C PRO A 98 4.58 20.43 -15.47
N PRO A 99 5.48 20.68 -14.51
CA PRO A 99 5.08 20.68 -13.09
C PRO A 99 4.22 21.86 -12.66
N GLY A 100 4.32 22.99 -13.32
CA GLY A 100 3.58 24.17 -12.89
C GLY A 100 4.20 24.81 -11.65
N ILE A 101 3.36 25.50 -10.88
CA ILE A 101 3.79 26.13 -9.64
C ILE A 101 3.65 25.14 -8.51
N CYS A 102 4.75 24.88 -7.81
CA CYS A 102 4.76 23.86 -6.76
C CYS A 102 5.24 24.46 -5.45
N THR A 103 4.79 23.87 -4.35
CA THR A 103 5.29 24.22 -3.02
C THR A 103 6.69 23.64 -2.84
N MET A 104 7.40 24.11 -1.82
CA MET A 104 8.77 23.65 -1.56
C MET A 104 8.86 22.83 -0.29
N ASP A 105 7.77 22.12 0.03
CA ASP A 105 7.70 21.32 1.24
C ASP A 105 7.98 19.85 0.96
N LEU A 106 8.31 19.12 2.00
CA LEU A 106 8.35 17.65 2.00
C LEU A 106 7.21 17.14 2.86
N ARG A 107 6.60 16.07 2.41
CA ARG A 107 5.50 15.43 3.13
C ARG A 107 5.80 13.94 3.25
N TYR A 108 5.32 13.33 4.33
CA TYR A 108 5.61 11.91 4.62
C TYR A 108 4.30 11.17 4.87
N PRO A 109 3.46 11.01 3.82
CA PRO A 109 2.19 10.33 4.02
C PRO A 109 2.37 8.83 4.20
N PRO A 110 1.53 8.20 5.02
CA PRO A 110 1.50 6.74 5.05
C PRO A 110 0.84 6.24 3.76
N VAL A 111 1.42 5.18 3.19
CA VAL A 111 0.87 4.52 2.01
C VAL A 111 0.74 3.04 2.31
N ALA A 112 -0.18 2.36 1.62
CA ALA A 112 -0.51 0.99 1.97
C ALA A 112 -0.73 0.14 0.74
N VAL A 113 -0.40 -1.16 0.87
CA VAL A 113 -0.68 -2.15 -0.17
C VAL A 113 -1.28 -3.37 0.51
N ARG A 114 -2.20 -4.04 -0.20
CA ARG A 114 -2.79 -5.29 0.25
C ARG A 114 -2.02 -6.46 -0.35
N LEU A 115 -1.60 -7.37 0.50
CA LEU A 115 -0.86 -8.56 0.08
C LEU A 115 -1.81 -9.67 -0.34
N ASP A 116 -1.30 -10.62 -1.11
CA ASP A 116 -2.06 -11.82 -1.48
C ASP A 116 -2.24 -12.74 -0.28
N ALA A 117 -1.32 -12.71 0.67
CA ALA A 117 -1.36 -13.48 1.90
C ALA A 117 -0.71 -12.65 3.00
N PRO A 118 -1.06 -12.90 4.28
CA PRO A 118 -0.45 -12.13 5.37
C PRO A 118 1.08 -12.19 5.35
N LEU A 119 1.69 -11.12 5.81
CA LEU A 119 3.15 -10.96 5.75
C LEU A 119 3.88 -12.05 6.52
N GLU A 120 3.48 -12.30 7.73
CA GLU A 120 4.11 -13.26 8.65
C GLU A 120 5.60 -12.98 8.82
N ALA A 121 6.46 -13.96 8.56
CA ALA A 121 7.90 -13.81 8.81
C ALA A 121 8.68 -13.27 7.62
N ARG A 122 7.99 -12.93 6.52
CA ARG A 122 8.68 -12.46 5.33
C ARG A 122 9.24 -11.06 5.53
N LYS A 123 10.29 -10.75 4.81
CA LYS A 123 10.86 -9.40 4.83
C LYS A 123 10.10 -8.48 3.91
N VAL A 124 10.12 -7.20 4.23
CA VAL A 124 9.56 -6.15 3.36
C VAL A 124 10.74 -5.47 2.68
N VAL A 125 10.78 -5.56 1.35
CA VAL A 125 11.79 -4.89 0.55
C VAL A 125 11.17 -3.61 0.01
N LEU A 126 11.82 -2.48 0.27
CA LEU A 126 11.33 -1.18 -0.15
C LEU A 126 12.10 -0.69 -1.35
N GLU A 127 11.39 -0.14 -2.32
CA GLU A 127 11.97 0.42 -3.54
C GLU A 127 11.25 1.71 -3.87
N GLN A 128 11.92 2.64 -4.53
CA GLN A 128 11.33 3.92 -4.90
C GLN A 128 11.48 4.13 -6.40
N ARG A 129 10.45 4.67 -7.02
CA ARG A 129 10.46 4.92 -8.46
C ARG A 129 9.78 6.26 -8.74
N ASP A 130 10.37 7.05 -9.62
CA ASP A 130 9.82 8.32 -10.07
C ASP A 130 9.14 8.13 -11.41
N VAL A 131 7.94 8.70 -11.58
CA VAL A 131 7.16 8.60 -12.81
C VAL A 131 6.68 10.00 -13.18
N LYS A 132 6.79 10.33 -14.45
CA LYS A 132 6.22 11.58 -14.98
C LYS A 132 4.82 11.29 -15.48
N VAL A 133 3.87 12.15 -15.13
CA VAL A 133 2.48 11.98 -15.55
C VAL A 133 2.02 13.25 -16.24
N PRO A 134 1.12 13.16 -17.22
CA PRO A 134 0.58 14.37 -17.88
C PRO A 134 -0.25 15.18 -16.90
N ARG A 135 -0.18 16.51 -17.08
CA ARG A 135 -1.02 17.39 -16.30
C ARG A 135 -2.44 17.42 -16.84
#